data_d8b562399bbbc59785fa57647b8699ae
#
_entry.id   d8b562399bbbc59785fa57647b8699ae
#
_cell.length_a   1.000
_cell.length_b   1.000
_cell.length_c   1.000
_cell.angle_alpha   90.00
_cell.angle_beta   90.00
_cell.angle_gamma   90.00
#
_symmetry.space_group_name_H-M   'P 1'
#
loop_
_entity.id
_entity.type
_entity.pdbx_description
1 polymer ?
#
loop_
_entity_poly.entity_id
_entity_poly.type
_entity_poly.pdbx_seq_one_letter_code
_entity_poly.pdbx_strand_id
1 'polypeptide(L)'
;MTSRRRDRINSALLGDARKQAWSNLGLWREGNADYRMAAQALALQLAEQMQLQAAAAVLDVACGYGASLNVWHELGIADITGLEPQTACVQAWQTDPRFRCWHDTMQNLGQRAQGKSIDAIIAIDAAYQWDLQLWLQQAHVALSPNGRLGFHFLLLADDFAQRPVWQQLCTRVLLRMVGVKTYLTAKQLQATLKTQTHPMWTEAGIVDLSDEVLGGFGRYALSLPTYPLNFDHLKIQATGYLCRYLHRQKSVCYVSICLQKAASR
;
A
#
# COMPACT_ATOMS: atom_id res chain seq x y z
N MET A 1 -18.53 5.42 -19.45
CA MET A 1 -18.93 4.39 -18.48
C MET A 1 -18.21 4.68 -17.17
N THR A 2 -18.95 5.09 -16.16
CA THR A 2 -18.46 5.56 -14.87
C THR A 2 -17.83 4.39 -14.09
N SER A 3 -16.50 4.35 -14.06
CA SER A 3 -15.74 3.39 -13.23
C SER A 3 -16.03 3.65 -11.75
N ARG A 4 -16.69 2.79 -11.22
CA ARG A 4 -17.15 2.32 -9.94
C ARG A 4 -16.48 2.89 -8.68
N ARG A 5 -17.23 3.71 -7.96
CA ARG A 5 -17.14 3.98 -6.51
C ARG A 5 -17.12 2.70 -5.62
N ARG A 6 -17.09 1.50 -6.20
CA ARG A 6 -17.34 0.25 -5.45
C ARG A 6 -16.17 -0.24 -4.59
N ASP A 7 -14.96 0.16 -4.87
CA ASP A 7 -13.78 -0.52 -4.31
C ASP A 7 -13.08 0.25 -3.16
N ARG A 8 -13.58 1.42 -2.79
CA ARG A 8 -12.96 2.25 -1.74
C ARG A 8 -13.76 2.25 -0.45
N ILE A 9 -13.02 2.28 0.66
CA ILE A 9 -13.56 2.56 1.98
C ILE A 9 -13.94 4.05 2.04
N ASN A 10 -15.09 4.38 2.60
CA ASN A 10 -15.51 5.77 2.81
C ASN A 10 -14.78 6.33 4.03
N SER A 11 -13.73 7.10 3.80
CA SER A 11 -12.84 7.64 4.82
C SER A 11 -13.55 8.59 5.81
N ALA A 12 -14.59 9.29 5.37
CA ALA A 12 -15.38 10.16 6.24
C ALA A 12 -16.05 9.36 7.38
N LEU A 13 -16.51 8.16 7.07
CA LEU A 13 -17.11 7.26 8.06
C LEU A 13 -16.07 6.63 9.01
N LEU A 14 -14.80 6.65 8.62
CA LEU A 14 -13.66 6.28 9.46
C LEU A 14 -13.10 7.46 10.28
N GLY A 15 -13.64 8.68 10.11
CA GLY A 15 -13.19 9.86 10.84
C GLY A 15 -12.28 10.81 10.05
N ASP A 16 -12.10 10.59 8.73
CA ASP A 16 -11.35 11.51 7.87
C ASP A 16 -12.22 12.06 6.73
N ALA A 17 -12.89 13.17 6.99
CA ALA A 17 -13.77 13.86 6.04
C ALA A 17 -13.06 14.91 5.18
N ARG A 18 -11.73 15.00 5.21
CA ARG A 18 -10.96 15.98 4.44
C ARG A 18 -11.03 15.69 2.95
N LYS A 19 -10.79 16.74 2.13
CA LYS A 19 -10.66 16.59 0.68
C LYS A 19 -9.54 15.61 0.30
N GLN A 20 -8.40 15.76 0.95
CA GLN A 20 -7.25 14.85 0.85
C GLN A 20 -7.28 13.85 1.99
N ALA A 21 -8.24 12.94 1.96
CA ALA A 21 -8.45 11.93 2.98
C ALA A 21 -7.55 10.70 2.78
N TRP A 22 -7.28 9.99 3.86
CA TRP A 22 -6.63 8.69 3.84
C TRP A 22 -7.58 7.60 3.32
N SER A 23 -7.01 6.53 2.76
CA SER A 23 -7.78 5.35 2.30
C SER A 23 -7.07 4.01 2.59
N ASN A 24 -6.05 4.00 3.45
CA ASN A 24 -5.35 2.81 3.90
C ASN A 24 -5.94 2.26 5.22
N LEU A 25 -5.50 1.07 5.63
CA LEU A 25 -5.99 0.41 6.86
C LEU A 25 -5.42 1.01 8.16
N GLY A 26 -4.35 1.79 8.08
CA GLY A 26 -3.69 2.40 9.23
C GLY A 26 -2.80 1.46 10.05
N LEU A 27 -1.85 2.04 10.76
CA LEU A 27 -0.95 1.39 11.70
C LEU A 27 -1.40 1.72 13.14
N TRP A 28 -2.04 0.78 13.81
CA TRP A 28 -2.69 0.96 15.12
C TRP A 28 -1.75 0.55 16.26
N ARG A 29 -0.99 1.50 16.75
CA ARG A 29 -0.12 1.36 17.94
C ARG A 29 -0.69 2.14 19.12
N GLU A 30 -0.14 1.93 20.32
CA GLU A 30 -0.45 2.75 21.47
C GLU A 30 -0.22 4.24 21.14
N GLY A 31 -1.21 5.09 21.47
CA GLY A 31 -1.20 6.53 21.12
C GLY A 31 -1.90 6.90 19.80
N ASN A 32 -2.19 5.96 18.90
CA ASN A 32 -2.97 6.22 17.69
C ASN A 32 -4.47 6.05 18.00
N ALA A 33 -5.09 7.12 18.49
CA ALA A 33 -6.48 7.07 18.98
C ALA A 33 -7.53 7.16 17.87
N ASP A 34 -7.18 7.65 16.68
CA ASP A 34 -8.10 7.86 15.58
C ASP A 34 -7.55 7.32 14.25
N TYR A 35 -8.44 7.17 13.28
CA TYR A 35 -8.11 6.63 11.95
C TYR A 35 -7.06 7.45 11.22
N ARG A 36 -7.12 8.78 11.31
CA ARG A 36 -6.21 9.67 10.60
C ARG A 36 -4.78 9.52 11.09
N MET A 37 -4.61 9.46 12.43
CA MET A 37 -3.30 9.22 13.04
C MET A 37 -2.75 7.84 12.67
N ALA A 38 -3.58 6.81 12.74
CA ALA A 38 -3.17 5.46 12.35
C ALA A 38 -2.81 5.37 10.85
N ALA A 39 -3.59 6.00 9.97
CA ALA A 39 -3.34 6.02 8.54
C ALA A 39 -2.05 6.77 8.18
N GLN A 40 -1.77 7.89 8.84
CA GLN A 40 -0.51 8.62 8.71
C GLN A 40 0.68 7.83 9.26
N ALA A 41 0.51 7.16 10.40
CA ALA A 41 1.56 6.33 11.00
C ALA A 41 1.99 5.19 10.08
N LEU A 42 1.07 4.61 9.28
CA LEU A 42 1.41 3.59 8.29
C LEU A 42 2.32 4.16 7.18
N ALA A 43 2.07 5.37 6.72
CA ALA A 43 2.90 6.06 5.74
C ALA A 43 4.29 6.39 6.30
N LEU A 44 4.34 6.94 7.52
CA LEU A 44 5.59 7.30 8.19
C LEU A 44 6.46 6.08 8.49
N GLN A 45 5.88 4.94 8.88
CA GLN A 45 6.60 3.69 9.09
C GLN A 45 7.34 3.24 7.82
N LEU A 46 6.68 3.35 6.67
CA LEU A 46 7.29 2.98 5.39
C LEU A 46 8.40 3.96 5.00
N ALA A 47 8.20 5.28 5.21
CA ALA A 47 9.22 6.30 4.96
C ALA A 47 10.47 6.10 5.84
N GLU A 48 10.28 5.75 7.11
CA GLU A 48 11.35 5.42 8.05
C GLU A 48 12.12 4.18 7.60
N GLN A 49 11.43 3.09 7.26
CA GLN A 49 12.05 1.86 6.76
C GLN A 49 12.84 2.10 5.47
N MET A 50 12.35 2.97 4.59
CA MET A 50 13.04 3.39 3.38
C MET A 50 14.18 4.37 3.65
N GLN A 51 14.33 4.90 4.87
CA GLN A 51 15.26 5.99 5.20
C GLN A 51 15.10 7.16 4.23
N LEU A 52 13.86 7.59 4.01
CA LEU A 52 13.53 8.61 3.02
C LEU A 52 14.21 9.94 3.37
N GLN A 53 14.91 10.54 2.41
CA GLN A 53 15.65 11.78 2.61
C GLN A 53 14.91 12.97 2.00
N ALA A 54 15.03 14.15 2.59
CA ALA A 54 14.40 15.38 2.09
C ALA A 54 14.81 15.76 0.66
N ALA A 55 16.04 15.43 0.27
CA ALA A 55 16.56 15.70 -1.09
C ALA A 55 16.07 14.69 -2.15
N ALA A 56 15.33 13.66 -1.77
CA ALA A 56 14.88 12.61 -2.70
C ALA A 56 13.76 13.10 -3.64
N ALA A 57 13.82 12.69 -4.91
CA ALA A 57 12.69 12.76 -5.81
C ALA A 57 11.76 11.56 -5.55
N VAL A 58 10.57 11.82 -5.02
CA VAL A 58 9.61 10.82 -4.57
C VAL A 58 8.46 10.65 -5.56
N LEU A 59 8.16 9.41 -5.90
CA LEU A 59 6.97 9.03 -6.64
C LEU A 59 6.05 8.16 -5.77
N ASP A 60 4.87 8.67 -5.45
CA ASP A 60 3.83 7.98 -4.69
C ASP A 60 2.80 7.37 -5.65
N VAL A 61 2.76 6.04 -5.72
CA VAL A 61 1.94 5.28 -6.67
C VAL A 61 0.66 4.79 -6.01
N ALA A 62 -0.47 5.06 -6.65
CA ALA A 62 -1.82 4.92 -6.10
C ALA A 62 -2.03 5.78 -4.83
N CYS A 63 -1.58 7.04 -4.90
CA CYS A 63 -1.63 7.99 -3.78
C CYS A 63 -3.06 8.41 -3.38
N GLY A 64 -4.07 7.94 -4.10
CA GLY A 64 -5.46 8.17 -3.80
C GLY A 64 -5.82 9.66 -3.77
N TYR A 65 -6.46 10.11 -2.69
CA TYR A 65 -6.81 11.53 -2.49
C TYR A 65 -5.62 12.41 -2.12
N GLY A 66 -4.40 11.88 -2.09
CA GLY A 66 -3.16 12.66 -1.89
C GLY A 66 -2.84 12.99 -0.43
N ALA A 67 -3.41 12.29 0.54
CA ALA A 67 -3.07 12.52 1.95
C ALA A 67 -1.58 12.28 2.24
N SER A 68 -0.99 11.25 1.65
CA SER A 68 0.42 10.91 1.74
C SER A 68 1.34 11.99 1.12
N LEU A 69 0.91 12.63 0.03
CA LEU A 69 1.71 13.70 -0.60
C LEU A 69 1.99 14.85 0.36
N ASN A 70 1.02 15.20 1.23
CA ASN A 70 1.24 16.21 2.28
C ASN A 70 2.26 15.73 3.30
N VAL A 71 2.23 14.45 3.68
CA VAL A 71 3.22 13.89 4.63
C VAL A 71 4.64 13.98 4.05
N TRP A 72 4.82 13.65 2.77
CA TRP A 72 6.12 13.78 2.12
C TRP A 72 6.60 15.24 2.12
N HIS A 73 5.70 16.18 1.85
CA HIS A 73 6.02 17.61 1.91
C HIS A 73 6.35 18.07 3.35
N GLU A 74 5.63 17.61 4.35
CA GLU A 74 5.91 17.88 5.77
C GLU A 74 7.25 17.32 6.24
N LEU A 75 7.75 16.23 5.62
CA LEU A 75 9.09 15.69 5.80
C LEU A 75 10.19 16.50 5.08
N GLY A 76 9.84 17.61 4.43
CA GLY A 76 10.77 18.48 3.73
C GLY A 76 11.12 18.05 2.31
N ILE A 77 10.43 17.06 1.74
CA ILE A 77 10.65 16.61 0.36
C ILE A 77 10.07 17.66 -0.59
N ALA A 78 10.89 18.16 -1.51
CA ALA A 78 10.49 19.18 -2.46
C ALA A 78 10.02 18.62 -3.80
N ASP A 79 10.57 17.48 -4.24
CA ASP A 79 10.23 16.84 -5.52
C ASP A 79 9.28 15.68 -5.28
N ILE A 80 7.97 15.96 -5.32
CA ILE A 80 6.91 14.98 -5.06
C ILE A 80 6.05 14.81 -6.31
N THR A 81 5.95 13.59 -6.79
CA THR A 81 5.04 13.19 -7.86
C THR A 81 4.01 12.20 -7.32
N GLY A 82 2.73 12.44 -7.54
CA GLY A 82 1.66 11.48 -7.28
C GLY A 82 1.19 10.81 -8.57
N LEU A 83 1.06 9.49 -8.57
CA LEU A 83 0.44 8.70 -9.65
C LEU A 83 -0.85 8.08 -9.15
N GLU A 84 -1.97 8.40 -9.81
CA GLU A 84 -3.29 7.90 -9.43
C GLU A 84 -4.19 7.75 -10.67
N PRO A 85 -4.79 6.58 -10.92
CA PRO A 85 -5.65 6.36 -12.09
C PRO A 85 -7.06 6.91 -11.95
N GLN A 86 -7.53 7.21 -10.74
CA GLN A 86 -8.93 7.59 -10.54
C GLN A 86 -9.11 9.12 -10.57
N THR A 87 -9.83 9.62 -11.56
CA THR A 87 -10.11 11.06 -11.75
C THR A 87 -10.65 11.74 -10.48
N ALA A 88 -11.60 11.09 -9.77
CA ALA A 88 -12.17 11.66 -8.55
C ALA A 88 -11.13 11.88 -7.43
N CYS A 89 -10.07 11.10 -7.41
CA CYS A 89 -8.98 11.25 -6.45
C CYS A 89 -7.98 12.31 -6.87
N VAL A 90 -7.60 12.27 -8.14
CA VAL A 90 -6.71 13.25 -8.75
C VAL A 90 -7.26 14.67 -8.58
N GLN A 91 -8.55 14.87 -8.75
CA GLN A 91 -9.20 16.17 -8.54
C GLN A 91 -9.06 16.76 -7.13
N ALA A 92 -8.67 15.95 -6.14
CA ALA A 92 -8.44 16.43 -4.79
C ALA A 92 -7.15 17.24 -4.66
N TRP A 93 -6.14 16.98 -5.50
CA TRP A 93 -4.80 17.53 -5.33
C TRP A 93 -4.10 17.95 -6.64
N GLN A 94 -4.62 17.66 -7.84
CA GLN A 94 -3.95 17.94 -9.12
C GLN A 94 -3.64 19.43 -9.36
N THR A 95 -4.33 20.34 -8.69
CA THR A 95 -4.12 21.80 -8.80
C THR A 95 -3.16 22.34 -7.73
N ASP A 96 -2.67 21.48 -6.84
CA ASP A 96 -1.72 21.89 -5.81
C ASP A 96 -0.32 22.01 -6.41
N PRO A 97 0.29 23.21 -6.42
CA PRO A 97 1.59 23.44 -7.08
C PRO A 97 2.76 22.72 -6.39
N ARG A 98 2.57 22.21 -5.19
CA ARG A 98 3.58 21.43 -4.46
C ARG A 98 3.82 20.06 -5.07
N PHE A 99 2.87 19.53 -5.86
CA PHE A 99 2.90 18.17 -6.36
C PHE A 99 2.81 18.10 -7.87
N ARG A 100 3.62 17.20 -8.47
CA ARG A 100 3.41 16.83 -9.88
C ARG A 100 2.34 15.75 -9.96
N CYS A 101 1.42 15.88 -10.90
CA CYS A 101 0.33 14.93 -11.10
C CYS A 101 0.56 14.05 -12.33
N TRP A 102 0.59 12.73 -12.11
CA TRP A 102 0.49 11.73 -13.17
C TRP A 102 -0.86 11.01 -13.06
N HIS A 103 -1.82 11.46 -13.83
CA HIS A 103 -3.11 10.79 -13.95
C HIS A 103 -2.95 9.57 -14.87
N ASP A 104 -2.51 8.45 -14.30
CA ASP A 104 -2.16 7.24 -15.03
C ASP A 104 -2.20 6.01 -14.11
N THR A 105 -1.91 4.83 -14.68
CA THR A 105 -1.88 3.54 -13.98
C THR A 105 -0.44 3.08 -13.74
N MET A 106 -0.26 2.18 -12.77
CA MET A 106 1.04 1.57 -12.45
C MET A 106 1.68 0.87 -13.68
N GLN A 107 0.86 0.34 -14.59
CA GLN A 107 1.33 -0.35 -15.79
C GLN A 107 2.16 0.55 -16.72
N ASN A 108 1.91 1.85 -16.70
CA ASN A 108 2.61 2.84 -17.54
C ASN A 108 3.77 3.53 -16.81
N LEU A 109 4.08 3.10 -15.59
CA LEU A 109 5.05 3.76 -14.70
C LEU A 109 6.42 3.93 -15.36
N GLY A 110 6.99 2.85 -15.91
CA GLY A 110 8.31 2.90 -16.56
C GLY A 110 8.36 3.87 -17.74
N GLN A 111 7.29 3.94 -18.54
CA GLN A 111 7.17 4.88 -19.65
C GLN A 111 7.08 6.34 -19.16
N ARG A 112 6.28 6.60 -18.13
CA ARG A 112 6.13 7.93 -17.52
C ARG A 112 7.40 8.45 -16.89
N ALA A 113 8.24 7.55 -16.37
CA ALA A 113 9.49 7.87 -15.70
C ALA A 113 10.66 8.11 -16.66
N GLN A 114 10.53 7.86 -17.96
CA GLN A 114 11.60 8.05 -18.92
C GLN A 114 12.18 9.47 -18.86
N GLY A 115 13.52 9.57 -18.76
CA GLY A 115 14.25 10.83 -18.66
C GLY A 115 14.08 11.58 -17.33
N LYS A 116 13.53 10.93 -16.30
CA LYS A 116 13.37 11.49 -14.95
C LYS A 116 14.26 10.76 -13.96
N SER A 117 14.75 11.47 -12.97
CA SER A 117 15.43 10.88 -11.81
C SER A 117 14.40 10.67 -10.72
N ILE A 118 14.20 9.42 -10.30
CA ILE A 118 13.30 9.06 -9.20
C ILE A 118 14.10 8.24 -8.20
N ASP A 119 14.25 8.77 -6.99
CA ASP A 119 15.09 8.19 -5.96
C ASP A 119 14.30 7.26 -5.05
N ALA A 120 12.99 7.50 -4.92
CA ALA A 120 12.12 6.66 -4.12
C ALA A 120 10.74 6.47 -4.78
N ILE A 121 10.28 5.22 -4.84
CA ILE A 121 8.92 4.88 -5.25
C ILE A 121 8.20 4.27 -4.05
N ILE A 122 7.01 4.77 -3.75
CA ILE A 122 6.20 4.38 -2.60
C ILE A 122 4.83 3.89 -3.07
N ALA A 123 4.31 2.82 -2.47
CA ALA A 123 2.92 2.39 -2.67
C ALA A 123 2.32 1.96 -1.32
N ILE A 124 1.45 2.82 -0.76
CA ILE A 124 0.84 2.57 0.55
C ILE A 124 -0.45 1.78 0.37
N ASP A 125 -0.49 0.57 0.96
CA ASP A 125 -1.70 -0.28 1.04
C ASP A 125 -2.40 -0.54 -0.31
N ALA A 126 -1.61 -0.69 -1.39
CA ALA A 126 -2.12 -0.83 -2.74
C ALA A 126 -1.48 -1.98 -3.55
N ALA A 127 -0.19 -2.27 -3.33
CA ALA A 127 0.60 -3.11 -4.24
C ALA A 127 0.12 -4.57 -4.33
N TYR A 128 -0.56 -5.11 -3.32
CA TYR A 128 -1.13 -6.45 -3.35
C TYR A 128 -2.25 -6.63 -4.39
N GLN A 129 -2.79 -5.52 -4.93
CA GLN A 129 -3.79 -5.54 -6.00
C GLN A 129 -3.16 -5.64 -7.40
N TRP A 130 -1.84 -5.65 -7.51
CA TRP A 130 -1.12 -5.74 -8.77
C TRP A 130 -0.41 -7.09 -8.91
N ASP A 131 -0.08 -7.45 -10.13
CA ASP A 131 0.88 -8.51 -10.38
C ASP A 131 2.25 -8.06 -9.85
N LEU A 132 2.83 -8.86 -8.94
CA LEU A 132 4.06 -8.47 -8.25
C LEU A 132 5.25 -8.38 -9.21
N GLN A 133 5.35 -9.28 -10.21
CA GLN A 133 6.47 -9.25 -11.15
C GLN A 133 6.41 -7.99 -12.01
N LEU A 134 5.22 -7.67 -12.52
CA LEU A 134 5.01 -6.43 -13.28
C LEU A 134 5.31 -5.20 -12.42
N TRP A 135 4.85 -5.16 -11.17
CA TRP A 135 5.15 -4.08 -10.23
C TRP A 135 6.64 -3.87 -10.03
N LEU A 136 7.37 -4.93 -9.71
CA LEU A 136 8.82 -4.88 -9.50
C LEU A 136 9.56 -4.45 -10.78
N GLN A 137 9.14 -4.93 -11.95
CA GLN A 137 9.72 -4.55 -13.24
C GLN A 137 9.50 -3.07 -13.55
N GLN A 138 8.27 -2.57 -13.41
CA GLN A 138 7.93 -1.18 -13.68
C GLN A 138 8.67 -0.23 -12.71
N ALA A 139 8.72 -0.57 -11.43
CA ALA A 139 9.46 0.19 -10.44
C ALA A 139 10.97 0.18 -10.72
N HIS A 140 11.55 -0.96 -11.10
CA HIS A 140 12.96 -1.05 -11.44
C HIS A 140 13.32 -0.17 -12.64
N VAL A 141 12.50 -0.15 -13.69
CA VAL A 141 12.72 0.72 -14.86
C VAL A 141 12.67 2.19 -14.47
N ALA A 142 11.74 2.57 -13.58
CA ALA A 142 11.50 3.95 -13.21
C ALA A 142 12.53 4.53 -12.21
N LEU A 143 13.10 3.70 -11.34
CA LEU A 143 14.03 4.13 -10.31
C LEU A 143 15.42 4.50 -10.86
N SER A 144 16.02 5.52 -10.29
CA SER A 144 17.44 5.83 -10.41
C SER A 144 18.31 4.68 -9.86
N PRO A 145 19.59 4.55 -10.26
CA PRO A 145 20.54 3.64 -9.60
C PRO A 145 20.59 3.91 -8.09
N ASN A 146 20.64 2.86 -7.28
CA ASN A 146 20.52 2.89 -5.81
C ASN A 146 19.20 3.45 -5.25
N GLY A 147 18.22 3.75 -6.11
CA GLY A 147 16.90 4.19 -5.69
C GLY A 147 16.16 3.10 -4.88
N ARG A 148 15.20 3.50 -4.07
CA ARG A 148 14.47 2.63 -3.15
C ARG A 148 13.01 2.48 -3.54
N LEU A 149 12.50 1.26 -3.38
CA LEU A 149 11.10 0.90 -3.56
C LEU A 149 10.51 0.47 -2.23
N GLY A 150 9.50 1.18 -1.74
CA GLY A 150 8.77 0.83 -0.52
C GLY A 150 7.28 0.56 -0.81
N PHE A 151 6.76 -0.55 -0.29
CA PHE A 151 5.34 -0.85 -0.47
C PHE A 151 4.81 -1.82 0.60
N HIS A 152 3.49 -1.77 0.81
CA HIS A 152 2.80 -2.75 1.64
C HIS A 152 2.27 -3.90 0.79
N PHE A 153 2.32 -5.11 1.35
CA PHE A 153 1.90 -6.31 0.65
C PHE A 153 1.22 -7.33 1.59
N LEU A 154 0.44 -8.24 1.01
CA LEU A 154 -0.17 -9.36 1.72
C LEU A 154 0.54 -10.65 1.32
N LEU A 155 1.20 -11.29 2.28
CA LEU A 155 1.87 -12.58 2.11
C LEU A 155 1.08 -13.68 2.79
N LEU A 156 1.07 -14.87 2.21
CA LEU A 156 0.59 -16.06 2.89
C LEU A 156 1.58 -16.45 4.02
N ALA A 157 1.08 -16.99 5.11
CA ALA A 157 1.91 -17.55 6.16
C ALA A 157 2.78 -18.70 5.62
N ASP A 158 3.98 -18.88 6.14
CA ASP A 158 4.92 -19.90 5.66
C ASP A 158 4.39 -21.34 5.81
N ASP A 159 3.49 -21.57 6.77
CA ASP A 159 2.81 -22.85 7.01
C ASP A 159 1.49 -23.00 6.21
N PHE A 160 1.14 -22.05 5.35
CA PHE A 160 -0.15 -21.99 4.67
C PHE A 160 -0.48 -23.29 3.91
N ALA A 161 0.49 -23.88 3.23
CA ALA A 161 0.29 -25.12 2.47
C ALA A 161 -0.01 -26.34 3.38
N GLN A 162 0.34 -26.28 4.66
CA GLN A 162 0.11 -27.36 5.64
C GLN A 162 -1.23 -27.22 6.35
N ARG A 163 -1.94 -26.11 6.14
CA ARG A 163 -3.24 -25.87 6.78
C ARG A 163 -4.35 -26.71 6.15
N PRO A 164 -5.46 -26.95 6.87
CA PRO A 164 -6.62 -27.64 6.31
C PRO A 164 -7.09 -27.01 4.98
N VAL A 165 -7.44 -27.84 4.00
CA VAL A 165 -7.82 -27.42 2.65
C VAL A 165 -8.93 -26.35 2.66
N TRP A 166 -9.92 -26.51 3.55
CA TRP A 166 -11.00 -25.53 3.67
C TRP A 166 -10.50 -24.15 4.12
N GLN A 167 -9.51 -24.08 5.04
CA GLN A 167 -8.90 -22.80 5.43
C GLN A 167 -8.13 -22.16 4.28
N GLN A 168 -7.37 -22.95 3.53
CA GLN A 168 -6.66 -22.46 2.34
C GLN A 168 -7.66 -21.90 1.31
N LEU A 169 -8.76 -22.63 1.05
CA LEU A 169 -9.78 -22.18 0.10
C LEU A 169 -10.46 -20.89 0.57
N CYS A 170 -10.93 -20.85 1.83
CA CYS A 170 -11.57 -19.66 2.40
C CYS A 170 -10.63 -18.44 2.35
N THR A 171 -9.37 -18.59 2.76
CA THR A 171 -8.40 -17.50 2.73
C THR A 171 -8.18 -16.98 1.30
N ARG A 172 -8.01 -17.87 0.30
CA ARG A 172 -7.84 -17.47 -1.10
C ARG A 172 -9.06 -16.75 -1.67
N VAL A 173 -10.26 -17.21 -1.34
CA VAL A 173 -11.50 -16.54 -1.76
C VAL A 173 -11.58 -15.14 -1.16
N LEU A 174 -11.30 -14.98 0.13
CA LEU A 174 -11.31 -13.69 0.81
C LEU A 174 -10.26 -12.72 0.23
N LEU A 175 -9.03 -13.20 0.01
CA LEU A 175 -7.97 -12.40 -0.60
C LEU A 175 -8.33 -11.97 -2.04
N ARG A 176 -8.95 -12.88 -2.82
CA ARG A 176 -9.44 -12.55 -4.15
C ARG A 176 -10.53 -11.47 -4.13
N MET A 177 -11.42 -11.49 -3.14
CA MET A 177 -12.47 -10.48 -2.98
C MET A 177 -11.91 -9.08 -2.73
N VAL A 178 -10.75 -8.96 -2.06
CA VAL A 178 -10.06 -7.68 -1.84
C VAL A 178 -9.03 -7.36 -2.93
N GLY A 179 -9.01 -8.14 -4.01
CA GLY A 179 -8.23 -7.84 -5.21
C GLY A 179 -6.79 -8.32 -5.19
N VAL A 180 -6.38 -9.17 -4.25
CA VAL A 180 -5.02 -9.74 -4.23
C VAL A 180 -4.76 -10.54 -5.51
N LYS A 181 -3.66 -10.22 -6.20
CA LYS A 181 -3.29 -10.85 -7.48
C LYS A 181 -2.23 -11.93 -7.33
N THR A 182 -1.32 -11.76 -6.40
CA THR A 182 -0.17 -12.68 -6.23
C THR A 182 -0.20 -13.31 -4.84
N TYR A 183 -0.08 -14.62 -4.78
CA TYR A 183 -0.15 -15.42 -3.56
C TYR A 183 1.21 -16.04 -3.29
N LEU A 184 2.01 -15.44 -2.41
CA LEU A 184 3.36 -15.87 -2.05
C LEU A 184 3.54 -15.88 -0.54
N THR A 185 4.39 -16.77 -0.04
CA THR A 185 4.95 -16.70 1.32
C THR A 185 6.17 -15.78 1.35
N ALA A 186 6.63 -15.39 2.54
CA ALA A 186 7.86 -14.61 2.68
C ALA A 186 9.08 -15.33 2.08
N LYS A 187 9.18 -16.63 2.27
CA LYS A 187 10.24 -17.48 1.68
C LYS A 187 10.22 -17.47 0.15
N GLN A 188 9.02 -17.60 -0.43
CA GLN A 188 8.86 -17.56 -1.88
C GLN A 188 9.20 -16.20 -2.46
N LEU A 189 8.79 -15.10 -1.79
CA LEU A 189 9.16 -13.74 -2.18
C LEU A 189 10.69 -13.57 -2.18
N GLN A 190 11.35 -13.96 -1.08
CA GLN A 190 12.81 -13.88 -0.99
C GLN A 190 13.51 -14.73 -2.07
N ALA A 191 12.99 -15.94 -2.37
CA ALA A 191 13.50 -16.76 -3.47
C ALA A 191 13.34 -16.04 -4.82
N THR A 192 12.17 -15.46 -5.09
CA THR A 192 11.90 -14.71 -6.33
C THR A 192 12.88 -13.54 -6.52
N LEU A 193 13.17 -12.81 -5.44
CA LEU A 193 14.11 -11.68 -5.49
C LEU A 193 15.57 -12.11 -5.71
N LYS A 194 15.94 -13.34 -5.29
CA LYS A 194 17.31 -13.86 -5.42
C LYS A 194 17.58 -14.60 -6.74
N THR A 195 16.57 -15.19 -7.38
CA THR A 195 16.73 -16.08 -8.55
C THR A 195 16.95 -15.36 -9.88
N GLN A 196 16.94 -14.05 -9.91
CA GLN A 196 17.24 -13.32 -11.14
C GLN A 196 18.74 -13.37 -11.43
N THR A 197 19.13 -13.75 -12.63
CA THR A 197 20.52 -13.90 -13.11
C THR A 197 21.36 -12.62 -12.97
N HIS A 198 20.71 -11.46 -12.85
CA HIS A 198 21.25 -10.21 -12.37
C HIS A 198 20.30 -9.68 -11.31
N PRO A 199 20.67 -9.67 -10.03
CA PRO A 199 19.77 -9.21 -9.00
C PRO A 199 19.40 -7.75 -9.28
N MET A 200 18.12 -7.53 -9.64
CA MET A 200 17.59 -6.18 -9.83
C MET A 200 17.58 -5.40 -8.51
N TRP A 201 17.55 -6.14 -7.40
CA TRP A 201 17.42 -5.62 -6.06
C TRP A 201 18.56 -6.13 -5.17
N THR A 202 19.24 -5.24 -4.47
CA THR A 202 20.41 -5.58 -3.61
C THR A 202 20.05 -5.77 -2.16
N GLU A 203 18.98 -5.12 -1.69
CA GLU A 203 18.54 -5.17 -0.30
C GLU A 203 17.05 -5.41 -0.25
N ALA A 204 16.61 -6.25 0.68
CA ALA A 204 15.20 -6.50 0.94
C ALA A 204 14.96 -6.52 2.44
N GLY A 205 14.29 -5.48 2.95
CA GLY A 205 13.75 -5.43 4.31
C GLY A 205 12.27 -5.77 4.29
N ILE A 206 11.86 -6.78 5.07
CA ILE A 206 10.45 -7.15 5.24
C ILE A 206 10.12 -7.03 6.72
N VAL A 207 9.10 -6.24 7.04
CA VAL A 207 8.60 -6.05 8.41
C VAL A 207 7.15 -6.50 8.47
N ASP A 208 6.82 -7.40 9.41
CA ASP A 208 5.44 -7.84 9.66
C ASP A 208 4.70 -6.79 10.50
N LEU A 209 3.59 -6.31 10.00
CA LEU A 209 2.71 -5.32 10.61
C LEU A 209 1.30 -5.88 10.84
N SER A 210 1.14 -7.20 10.84
CA SER A 210 -0.17 -7.86 10.88
C SER A 210 -0.97 -7.52 12.13
N ASP A 211 -0.33 -7.46 13.29
CA ASP A 211 -1.00 -7.17 14.56
C ASP A 211 -1.51 -5.73 14.61
N GLU A 212 -0.69 -4.79 14.16
CA GLU A 212 -1.01 -3.36 14.17
C GLU A 212 -1.97 -2.98 13.05
N VAL A 213 -1.84 -3.59 11.85
CA VAL A 213 -2.69 -3.24 10.71
C VAL A 213 -3.96 -4.08 10.68
N LEU A 214 -3.87 -5.40 10.51
CA LEU A 214 -5.07 -6.25 10.41
C LEU A 214 -5.81 -6.33 11.75
N GLY A 215 -5.08 -6.59 12.84
CA GLY A 215 -5.63 -6.64 14.19
C GLY A 215 -6.17 -5.28 14.64
N GLY A 216 -5.41 -4.22 14.41
CA GLY A 216 -5.75 -2.85 14.78
C GLY A 216 -6.97 -2.33 14.04
N PHE A 217 -6.95 -2.36 12.69
CA PHE A 217 -8.08 -1.92 11.88
C PHE A 217 -9.35 -2.76 12.18
N GLY A 218 -9.19 -4.07 12.35
CA GLY A 218 -10.31 -4.94 12.71
C GLY A 218 -10.99 -4.53 14.02
N ARG A 219 -10.21 -4.16 15.05
CA ARG A 219 -10.76 -3.63 16.33
C ARG A 219 -11.43 -2.28 16.11
N TYR A 220 -10.78 -1.36 15.44
CA TYR A 220 -11.30 -0.01 15.20
C TYR A 220 -12.59 -0.02 14.40
N ALA A 221 -12.61 -0.65 13.23
CA ALA A 221 -13.76 -0.67 12.33
C ALA A 221 -15.00 -1.31 13.01
N LEU A 222 -14.79 -2.33 13.85
CA LEU A 222 -15.87 -3.00 14.58
C LEU A 222 -16.31 -2.25 15.86
N SER A 223 -15.58 -1.24 16.32
CA SER A 223 -16.01 -0.35 17.41
C SER A 223 -16.85 0.84 16.93
N LEU A 224 -16.89 1.09 15.62
CA LEU A 224 -17.68 2.18 15.05
C LEU A 224 -19.17 1.90 15.15
N PRO A 225 -20.02 2.94 15.32
CA PRO A 225 -21.47 2.78 15.31
C PRO A 225 -21.96 2.08 14.04
N THR A 226 -22.91 1.17 14.18
CA THR A 226 -23.47 0.41 13.06
C THR A 226 -24.71 1.14 12.51
N TYR A 227 -24.70 1.41 11.21
CA TYR A 227 -25.85 1.96 10.50
C TYR A 227 -26.28 0.97 9.40
N PRO A 228 -27.17 0.00 9.69
CA PRO A 228 -27.42 -1.16 8.83
C PRO A 228 -27.97 -0.83 7.45
N LEU A 229 -28.58 0.33 7.26
CA LEU A 229 -29.09 0.79 5.96
C LEU A 229 -28.06 1.56 5.12
N ASN A 230 -26.83 1.75 5.61
CA ASN A 230 -25.76 2.45 4.88
C ASN A 230 -24.76 1.44 4.31
N PHE A 231 -24.73 1.32 2.99
CA PHE A 231 -23.85 0.37 2.29
C PHE A 231 -22.35 0.61 2.59
N ASP A 232 -21.92 1.85 2.73
CA ASP A 232 -20.51 2.16 3.06
C ASP A 232 -20.16 1.70 4.48
N HIS A 233 -21.09 1.83 5.44
CA HIS A 233 -20.91 1.26 6.78
C HIS A 233 -20.81 -0.25 6.76
N LEU A 234 -21.68 -0.93 6.00
CA LEU A 234 -21.61 -2.40 5.85
C LEU A 234 -20.27 -2.82 5.25
N LYS A 235 -19.75 -2.06 4.29
CA LYS A 235 -18.44 -2.33 3.69
C LYS A 235 -17.31 -2.18 4.72
N ILE A 236 -17.34 -1.13 5.55
CA ILE A 236 -16.35 -0.92 6.63
C ILE A 236 -16.41 -2.09 7.63
N GLN A 237 -17.60 -2.45 8.08
CA GLN A 237 -17.80 -3.57 9.00
C GLN A 237 -17.31 -4.90 8.39
N ALA A 238 -17.66 -5.17 7.14
CA ALA A 238 -17.18 -6.37 6.43
C ALA A 238 -15.66 -6.40 6.33
N THR A 239 -15.02 -5.26 6.02
CA THR A 239 -13.54 -5.13 6.01
C THR A 239 -12.96 -5.35 7.41
N GLY A 240 -13.58 -4.81 8.45
CA GLY A 240 -13.18 -5.03 9.84
C GLY A 240 -13.26 -6.50 10.26
N TYR A 241 -14.36 -7.19 9.91
CA TYR A 241 -14.49 -8.64 10.14
C TYR A 241 -13.45 -9.44 9.36
N LEU A 242 -13.19 -9.09 8.10
CA LEU A 242 -12.16 -9.73 7.27
C LEU A 242 -10.78 -9.57 7.89
N CYS A 243 -10.37 -8.36 8.24
CA CYS A 243 -9.09 -8.09 8.89
C CYS A 243 -8.94 -8.88 10.19
N ARG A 244 -9.97 -8.85 11.05
CA ARG A 244 -10.00 -9.63 12.31
C ARG A 244 -9.92 -11.14 12.06
N TYR A 245 -10.59 -11.65 11.03
CA TYR A 245 -10.54 -13.07 10.67
C TYR A 245 -9.12 -13.47 10.22
N LEU A 246 -8.55 -12.74 9.24
CA LEU A 246 -7.21 -13.02 8.71
C LEU A 246 -6.14 -12.95 9.82
N HIS A 247 -6.23 -11.94 10.69
CA HIS A 247 -5.35 -11.78 11.84
C HIS A 247 -5.45 -12.96 12.82
N ARG A 248 -6.68 -13.38 13.22
CA ARG A 248 -6.90 -14.50 14.14
C ARG A 248 -6.44 -15.83 13.58
N GLN A 249 -6.66 -16.05 12.28
CA GLN A 249 -6.24 -17.28 11.61
C GLN A 249 -4.73 -17.32 11.38
N LYS A 250 -4.04 -16.19 11.46
CA LYS A 250 -2.61 -16.07 11.12
C LYS A 250 -2.26 -16.71 9.77
N SER A 251 -3.20 -16.68 8.82
CA SER A 251 -3.06 -17.29 7.49
C SER A 251 -2.42 -16.34 6.48
N VAL A 252 -2.40 -15.05 6.81
CA VAL A 252 -1.88 -13.96 6.00
C VAL A 252 -1.09 -13.01 6.89
N CYS A 253 0.05 -12.55 6.39
CA CYS A 253 0.84 -11.48 6.97
C CYS A 253 0.64 -10.19 6.16
N TYR A 254 0.36 -9.09 6.84
CA TYR A 254 0.43 -7.76 6.26
C TYR A 254 1.84 -7.22 6.51
N VAL A 255 2.58 -6.98 5.43
CA VAL A 255 4.00 -6.64 5.54
C VAL A 255 4.30 -5.31 4.85
N SER A 256 5.29 -4.58 5.37
CA SER A 256 5.99 -3.55 4.61
C SER A 256 7.27 -4.14 4.01
N ILE A 257 7.54 -3.80 2.75
CA ILE A 257 8.69 -4.28 1.98
C ILE A 257 9.46 -3.07 1.50
N CYS A 258 10.76 -3.04 1.77
CA CYS A 258 11.69 -2.07 1.22
C CYS A 258 12.76 -2.78 0.40
N LEU A 259 12.94 -2.38 -0.85
CA LEU A 259 13.94 -2.91 -1.78
C LEU A 259 14.83 -1.77 -2.25
N GLN A 260 16.12 -2.05 -2.48
CA GLN A 260 17.05 -1.10 -3.11
C GLN A 260 17.43 -1.60 -4.50
N LYS A 261 17.33 -0.72 -5.50
CA LYS A 261 17.77 -1.03 -6.87
C LYS A 261 19.29 -1.22 -6.90
N ALA A 262 19.75 -2.26 -7.57
CA ALA A 262 21.18 -2.47 -7.79
C ALA A 262 21.78 -1.30 -8.59
N ALA A 263 23.02 -0.93 -8.25
CA ALA A 263 23.78 0.01 -9.07
C ALA A 263 23.99 -0.60 -10.47
N SER A 264 23.79 0.20 -11.51
CA SER A 264 24.18 -0.21 -12.86
C SER A 264 25.69 -0.40 -12.89
N ARG A 265 26.15 -1.59 -13.26
CA ARG A 265 27.58 -1.88 -13.49
C ARG A 265 28.03 -1.23 -14.79
#